data_20887ec6cf5dd9c2a21e8c0e94879951
#
_entry.id   20887ec6cf5dd9c2a21e8c0e94879951
#
_cell.length_a   1.000
_cell.length_b   1.000
_cell.length_c   1.000
_cell.angle_alpha   90.00
_cell.angle_beta   90.00
_cell.angle_gamma   90.00
#
_symmetry.space_group_name_H-M   'P 1'
#
loop_
_entity.id
_entity.type
_entity.pdbx_description
1 polymer ?
#
loop_
_entity_poly.entity_id
_entity_poly.type
_entity_poly.pdbx_seq_one_letter_code
_entity_poly.pdbx_strand_id
1 'polypeptide(L)'
;MGSPVTFVGAADVPHCSPMTRAVGVPNVRVNSVAVSCQGHVNTPHLRPVPGIPPCIIHTAAILTGSLRVRVTGLGIGRVGDIVGPLCTAVAAGSPNVLAG
;
A
#
# COMPACT_ATOMS: atom_id res chain seq x y z
N MET A 1 3.14 20.23 0.89
CA MET A 1 2.65 19.38 1.98
C MET A 1 2.60 17.93 1.52
N GLY A 2 2.95 16.99 2.35
CA GLY A 2 3.01 15.59 1.98
C GLY A 2 2.03 14.74 2.78
N SER A 3 1.95 13.48 2.40
CA SER A 3 1.19 12.46 3.11
C SER A 3 2.14 11.45 3.75
N PRO A 4 1.76 10.79 4.86
CA PRO A 4 2.62 9.80 5.51
C PRO A 4 3.07 8.71 4.54
N VAL A 5 4.36 8.42 4.55
CA VAL A 5 4.94 7.35 3.73
C VAL A 5 4.54 6.00 4.30
N THR A 6 4.08 5.09 3.45
CA THR A 6 3.71 3.74 3.88
C THR A 6 4.91 2.78 3.84
N PHE A 7 4.79 1.68 4.54
CA PHE A 7 5.88 0.73 4.75
C PHE A 7 5.33 -0.70 4.89
N VAL A 8 6.22 -1.67 4.79
CA VAL A 8 5.85 -3.08 4.95
C VAL A 8 5.23 -3.29 6.34
N GLY A 9 4.08 -3.93 6.38
CA GLY A 9 3.30 -4.15 7.60
C GLY A 9 2.25 -3.10 7.89
N ALA A 10 2.29 -1.95 7.20
CA ALA A 10 1.26 -0.91 7.36
C ALA A 10 -0.06 -1.37 6.74
N ALA A 11 -1.17 -0.98 7.35
CA ALA A 11 -2.49 -1.42 6.89
C ALA A 11 -2.95 -0.65 5.65
N ASP A 12 -3.65 -1.35 4.77
CA ASP A 12 -4.55 -0.75 3.79
C ASP A 12 -5.96 -0.73 4.39
N VAL A 13 -6.86 0.05 3.80
CA VAL A 13 -8.26 0.05 4.24
C VAL A 13 -8.86 -1.33 4.01
N PRO A 14 -9.37 -2.02 5.04
CA PRO A 14 -9.90 -3.36 4.88
C PRO A 14 -11.22 -3.37 4.11
N HIS A 15 -11.48 -4.46 3.40
CA HIS A 15 -12.81 -4.72 2.85
C HIS A 15 -13.39 -6.02 3.39
N CYS A 16 -13.29 -7.17 2.69
CA CYS A 16 -13.78 -8.43 3.26
C CYS A 16 -12.92 -8.94 4.42
N SER A 17 -11.63 -8.63 4.41
CA SER A 17 -10.70 -9.00 5.48
C SER A 17 -9.57 -7.99 5.57
N PRO A 18 -8.87 -7.93 6.71
CA PRO A 18 -7.73 -7.02 6.86
C PRO A 18 -6.56 -7.42 5.96
N MET A 19 -5.75 -6.42 5.60
CA MET A 19 -4.56 -6.62 4.80
C MET A 19 -3.48 -5.60 5.20
N THR A 20 -2.22 -5.94 4.92
CA THR A 20 -1.10 -5.05 5.15
C THR A 20 -0.19 -5.03 3.93
N ARG A 21 0.71 -4.04 3.87
CA ARG A 21 1.72 -3.98 2.83
C ARG A 21 2.69 -5.15 2.97
N ALA A 22 2.83 -5.95 1.93
CA ALA A 22 3.63 -7.16 1.97
C ALA A 22 5.04 -6.99 1.41
N VAL A 23 5.22 -6.09 0.45
CA VAL A 23 6.47 -5.94 -0.31
C VAL A 23 6.98 -4.51 -0.21
N GLY A 24 8.28 -4.35 -0.06
CA GLY A 24 8.93 -3.06 -0.02
C GLY A 24 10.35 -3.13 -0.53
N VAL A 25 11.05 -2.00 -0.52
CA VAL A 25 12.45 -1.89 -0.93
C VAL A 25 13.34 -2.14 0.29
N PRO A 26 14.10 -3.25 0.32
CA PRO A 26 14.76 -3.67 1.58
C PRO A 26 15.85 -2.72 2.06
N ASN A 27 16.47 -1.93 1.18
CA ASN A 27 17.56 -1.04 1.55
C ASN A 27 17.13 0.43 1.66
N VAL A 28 15.84 0.73 1.55
CA VAL A 28 15.28 2.07 1.80
C VAL A 28 14.21 1.93 2.88
N ARG A 29 14.46 2.53 4.04
CA ARG A 29 13.64 2.31 5.21
C ARG A 29 13.10 3.59 5.79
N VAL A 30 11.91 3.49 6.35
CA VAL A 30 11.23 4.54 7.11
C VAL A 30 10.98 3.97 8.51
N ASN A 31 11.53 4.64 9.54
CA ASN A 31 11.42 4.15 10.92
C ASN A 31 11.87 2.69 11.06
N SER A 32 12.98 2.35 10.37
CA SER A 32 13.61 1.02 10.38
C SER A 32 12.81 -0.06 9.64
N VAL A 33 11.80 0.29 8.86
CA VAL A 33 10.98 -0.65 8.10
C VAL A 33 11.04 -0.31 6.61
N ALA A 34 11.14 -1.31 5.73
CA ALA A 34 11.22 -1.12 4.28
C ALA A 34 10.01 -0.34 3.77
N VAL A 35 10.27 0.68 2.92
CA VAL A 35 9.19 1.45 2.32
C VAL A 35 8.47 0.63 1.25
N SER A 36 7.17 0.82 1.10
CA SER A 36 6.37 0.20 0.06
C SER A 36 6.04 1.23 -1.01
N CYS A 37 6.21 0.87 -2.28
CA CYS A 37 6.16 1.79 -3.40
C CYS A 37 5.11 1.36 -4.42
N GLN A 38 4.91 2.21 -5.41
CA GLN A 38 4.07 1.90 -6.58
C GLN A 38 4.49 0.55 -7.18
N GLY A 39 3.53 -0.31 -7.45
CA GLY A 39 3.76 -1.65 -7.96
C GLY A 39 3.92 -2.73 -6.89
N HIS A 40 4.11 -2.36 -5.63
CA HIS A 40 4.24 -3.33 -4.54
C HIS A 40 2.87 -3.80 -4.06
N VAL A 41 2.73 -5.11 -3.85
CA VAL A 41 1.45 -5.73 -3.46
C VAL A 41 1.27 -5.75 -1.95
N ASN A 42 0.02 -5.91 -1.54
CA ASN A 42 -0.36 -6.18 -0.17
C ASN A 42 -0.43 -7.69 0.10
N THR A 43 -0.67 -8.06 1.36
CA THR A 43 -0.84 -9.46 1.73
C THR A 43 -2.10 -10.05 1.09
N PRO A 44 -2.14 -11.36 0.81
CA PRO A 44 -3.36 -11.99 0.33
C PRO A 44 -4.52 -11.71 1.29
N HIS A 45 -5.65 -11.31 0.72
CA HIS A 45 -6.83 -10.94 1.49
C HIS A 45 -8.08 -11.17 0.66
N LEU A 46 -9.24 -11.07 1.28
CA LEU A 46 -10.52 -11.30 0.62
C LEU A 46 -11.07 -9.99 0.05
N ARG A 47 -11.58 -10.03 -1.17
CA ARG A 47 -12.23 -8.88 -1.82
C ARG A 47 -13.70 -9.19 -2.07
N PRO A 48 -14.59 -8.18 -2.03
CA PRO A 48 -15.99 -8.40 -2.38
C PRO A 48 -16.14 -8.68 -3.88
N VAL A 49 -16.99 -9.67 -4.18
CA VAL A 49 -17.39 -9.98 -5.56
C VAL A 49 -18.89 -10.28 -5.56
N PRO A 50 -19.60 -10.06 -6.69
CA PRO A 50 -20.98 -10.49 -6.80
C PRO A 50 -21.05 -12.03 -6.80
N GLY A 51 -22.00 -12.59 -6.08
CA GLY A 51 -22.23 -14.04 -6.07
C GLY A 51 -21.91 -14.70 -4.75
N ILE A 52 -21.65 -16.01 -4.79
CA ILE A 52 -21.37 -16.86 -3.63
C ILE A 52 -20.10 -17.64 -3.93
N PRO A 53 -19.05 -17.53 -3.08
CA PRO A 53 -18.96 -16.68 -1.89
C PRO A 53 -18.89 -15.19 -2.24
N PRO A 54 -19.28 -14.31 -1.31
CA PRO A 54 -19.25 -12.86 -1.58
C PRO A 54 -17.84 -12.26 -1.58
N CYS A 55 -16.83 -13.00 -1.13
CA CYS A 55 -15.44 -12.54 -1.09
C CYS A 55 -14.52 -13.63 -1.62
N ILE A 56 -13.53 -13.23 -2.40
CA ILE A 56 -12.49 -14.13 -2.92
C ILE A 56 -11.11 -13.61 -2.57
N ILE A 57 -10.14 -14.51 -2.50
CA ILE A 57 -8.74 -14.15 -2.20
C ILE A 57 -8.13 -13.42 -3.39
N HIS A 58 -7.39 -12.34 -3.09
CA HIS A 58 -6.56 -11.65 -4.07
C HIS A 58 -5.43 -10.87 -3.41
N THR A 59 -4.53 -10.35 -4.23
CA THR A 59 -3.55 -9.33 -3.85
C THR A 59 -3.68 -8.16 -4.79
N ALA A 60 -3.24 -6.97 -4.35
CA ALA A 60 -3.31 -5.80 -5.20
C ALA A 60 -2.11 -4.89 -4.95
N ALA A 61 -1.67 -4.19 -5.98
CA ALA A 61 -0.51 -3.30 -5.92
C ALA A 61 -0.94 -1.84 -5.77
N ILE A 62 -0.06 -1.02 -5.22
CA ILE A 62 -0.24 0.42 -5.24
C ILE A 62 -0.18 0.89 -6.69
N LEU A 63 -1.23 1.57 -7.14
CA LEU A 63 -1.30 2.11 -8.51
C LEU A 63 -0.74 3.52 -8.59
N THR A 64 -0.96 4.34 -7.57
CA THR A 64 -0.45 5.69 -7.51
C THR A 64 0.68 5.76 -6.49
N GLY A 65 1.51 6.75 -6.63
CA GLY A 65 2.62 6.98 -5.72
C GLY A 65 3.10 8.39 -5.90
N SER A 66 4.08 8.81 -5.12
CA SER A 66 4.62 10.15 -5.25
C SER A 66 5.22 10.36 -6.63
N LEU A 67 4.88 11.48 -7.26
CA LEU A 67 5.53 11.90 -8.50
C LEU A 67 6.88 12.58 -8.24
N ARG A 68 7.12 12.98 -6.99
CA ARG A 68 8.31 13.74 -6.59
C ARG A 68 9.33 12.90 -5.85
N VAL A 69 8.89 11.95 -5.06
CA VAL A 69 9.79 11.11 -4.26
C VAL A 69 9.75 9.70 -4.83
N ARG A 70 10.88 9.29 -5.39
CA ARG A 70 10.98 7.98 -6.04
C ARG A 70 12.08 7.15 -5.39
N VAL A 71 11.83 5.85 -5.31
CA VAL A 71 12.77 4.86 -4.76
C VAL A 71 12.98 3.83 -5.86
N THR A 72 14.22 3.70 -6.34
CA THR A 72 14.59 2.81 -7.45
C THR A 72 13.69 3.01 -8.69
N GLY A 73 13.32 4.27 -8.96
CA GLY A 73 12.47 4.62 -10.09
C GLY A 73 10.97 4.48 -9.86
N LEU A 74 10.55 4.02 -8.68
CA LEU A 74 9.14 3.84 -8.34
C LEU A 74 8.68 4.95 -7.39
N GLY A 75 7.46 5.46 -7.61
CA GLY A 75 6.88 6.43 -6.69
C GLY A 75 6.70 5.83 -5.29
N ILE A 76 7.19 6.52 -4.26
CA ILE A 76 7.03 6.04 -2.89
C ILE A 76 5.55 6.04 -2.51
N GLY A 77 5.08 4.98 -1.85
CA GLY A 77 3.69 4.85 -1.43
C GLY A 77 3.36 5.73 -0.24
N ARG A 78 2.12 6.25 -0.20
CA ARG A 78 1.66 7.16 0.85
C ARG A 78 0.24 6.80 1.27
N VAL A 79 -0.12 7.22 2.47
CA VAL A 79 -1.52 7.13 2.91
C VAL A 79 -2.43 7.82 1.89
N GLY A 80 -3.50 7.16 1.49
CA GLY A 80 -4.45 7.63 0.48
C GLY A 80 -4.13 7.18 -0.94
N ASP A 81 -2.95 6.62 -1.21
CA ASP A 81 -2.65 6.09 -2.54
C ASP A 81 -3.56 4.93 -2.89
N ILE A 82 -3.97 4.90 -4.16
CA ILE A 82 -4.90 3.89 -4.65
C ILE A 82 -4.21 2.55 -4.77
N VAL A 83 -4.86 1.52 -4.25
CA VAL A 83 -4.44 0.12 -4.36
C VAL A 83 -5.45 -0.58 -5.24
N GLY A 84 -5.01 -1.16 -6.32
CA GLY A 84 -6.00 -1.72 -7.20
C GLY A 84 -5.50 -2.49 -8.37
N PRO A 85 -6.31 -2.50 -9.42
CA PRO A 85 -7.54 -1.73 -9.61
C PRO A 85 -8.68 -2.22 -8.72
N LEU A 86 -9.56 -1.29 -8.34
CA LEU A 86 -10.81 -1.58 -7.64
C LEU A 86 -10.64 -2.33 -6.30
N CYS A 87 -9.51 -2.17 -5.64
CA CYS A 87 -9.30 -2.81 -4.34
C CYS A 87 -9.58 -1.85 -3.19
N THR A 88 -8.63 -0.97 -2.88
CA THR A 88 -8.72 -0.15 -1.68
C THR A 88 -7.75 1.04 -1.77
N ALA A 89 -7.37 1.57 -0.64
CA ALA A 89 -6.37 2.62 -0.51
C ALA A 89 -5.46 2.32 0.68
N VAL A 90 -4.27 2.88 0.67
CA VAL A 90 -3.33 2.78 1.80
C VAL A 90 -3.91 3.55 2.98
N ALA A 91 -4.01 2.90 4.14
CA ALA A 91 -4.61 3.48 5.33
C ALA A 91 -3.62 3.97 6.37
N ALA A 92 -2.42 3.38 6.44
CA ALA A 92 -1.45 3.68 7.48
C ALA A 92 -0.07 4.00 6.92
N GLY A 93 0.66 4.83 7.64
CA GLY A 93 2.00 5.22 7.25
C GLY A 93 2.78 5.80 8.41
N SER A 94 3.98 6.29 8.12
CA SER A 94 4.86 6.87 9.12
C SER A 94 4.26 8.12 9.75
N PRO A 95 4.33 8.26 11.09
CA PRO A 95 3.82 9.48 11.74
C PRO A 95 4.71 10.70 11.49
N ASN A 96 5.93 10.52 11.02
CA ASN A 96 6.90 11.63 10.94
C ASN A 96 7.68 11.69 9.63
N VAL A 97 7.39 10.84 8.64
CA VAL A 97 8.02 10.88 7.31
C VAL A 97 6.93 11.04 6.26
N LEU A 98 7.00 12.14 5.53
CA LEU A 98 5.98 12.53 4.55
C LEU A 98 6.59 12.61 3.15
N ALA A 99 5.78 12.35 2.12
CA ALA A 99 6.15 12.53 0.72
C ALA A 99 5.04 13.24 -0.04
N GLY A 100 5.46 14.15 -0.88
CA GLY A 100 4.54 14.93 -1.69
C GLY A 100 4.05 14.26 -2.95
#